data_26dfc6866c00f5e1d61395a90136f279
#
_entry.id   26dfc6866c00f5e1d61395a90136f279
#
_cell.length_a   1.000
_cell.length_b   1.000
_cell.length_c   1.000
_cell.angle_alpha   90.00
_cell.angle_beta   90.00
_cell.angle_gamma   90.00
#
_symmetry.space_group_name_H-M   'P 1'
#
loop_
_entity.id
_entity.type
_entity.pdbx_description
1 polymer ?
#
loop_
_entity_poly.entity_id
_entity_poly.type
_entity_poly.pdbx_seq_one_letter_code
_entity_poly.pdbx_strand_id
1 'polypeptide(L)'
;MPLTTDNMSSFSTAYPTDGEVIDIGGSSINLTFVDDQLPKAFLGRGDFPKEVAYTSGMEKWNAIADKSYQTSDEMAIIKATAKQVVQQLKSGTHIIDLGAANSKKFEPYVHEFMSQGKECVYVALDLSHASLVEHIAKAKATFPGVKCIGLWGSFEQGDIYFNKTRPTARLFLSLGSIFYNAPDSMAKDRCVEFKLHMTPVDRLIVGQDGPTGAEASQTHAAYNTVEYDAFFTTYLQGLQDHAGIVGANPKTAWTVESKLNKAMHYFDVTANHEMQCTKFNINVPAGTVFQMFKSWKRYEAEIHELTNEVGLNIETLGKAENSGMRQYLIKTAEN
;
A
#
# COMPACT_ATOMS: atom_id res chain seq x y z
N MET A 1 -7.88 -14.43 9.76
CA MET A 1 -7.78 -15.78 10.38
C MET A 1 -6.31 -16.01 10.69
N PRO A 2 -5.92 -16.47 11.89
CA PRO A 2 -4.52 -16.80 12.13
C PRO A 2 -4.12 -17.95 11.21
N LEU A 3 -3.00 -17.78 10.50
CA LEU A 3 -2.38 -18.81 9.67
C LEU A 3 -2.03 -20.00 10.56
N THR A 4 -2.48 -21.18 10.20
CA THR A 4 -2.09 -22.41 10.87
C THR A 4 -0.59 -22.64 10.67
N THR A 5 0.11 -23.01 11.74
CA THR A 5 1.57 -23.19 11.83
C THR A 5 2.16 -24.22 10.85
N ASP A 6 1.36 -24.98 10.15
CA ASP A 6 1.82 -26.10 9.30
C ASP A 6 2.34 -25.69 7.91
N ASN A 7 2.07 -24.47 7.44
CA ASN A 7 2.53 -24.00 6.13
C ASN A 7 3.83 -23.17 6.17
N MET A 8 4.42 -22.96 7.34
CA MET A 8 5.60 -22.09 7.50
C MET A 8 6.95 -22.82 7.30
N SER A 9 6.96 -24.14 7.08
CA SER A 9 8.20 -24.94 7.07
C SER A 9 9.03 -24.86 5.77
N SER A 10 8.54 -24.19 4.72
CA SER A 10 9.23 -24.13 3.42
C SER A 10 9.95 -22.78 3.14
N PHE A 11 9.74 -21.76 3.98
CA PHE A 11 10.33 -20.43 3.73
C PHE A 11 11.66 -20.23 4.48
N SER A 12 12.61 -19.54 3.83
CA SER A 12 13.90 -19.24 4.45
C SER A 12 13.74 -18.43 5.72
N THR A 13 14.22 -18.97 6.84
CA THR A 13 14.30 -18.24 8.12
C THR A 13 15.60 -17.46 8.26
N ALA A 14 16.51 -17.53 7.28
CA ALA A 14 17.76 -16.80 7.27
C ALA A 14 17.48 -15.29 7.04
N TYR A 15 18.27 -14.44 7.70
CA TYR A 15 18.22 -13.01 7.41
C TYR A 15 18.88 -12.75 6.05
N PRO A 16 18.24 -11.99 5.12
CA PRO A 16 18.75 -11.82 3.76
C PRO A 16 20.14 -11.16 3.72
N THR A 17 20.91 -11.53 2.71
CA THR A 17 22.18 -10.88 2.39
C THR A 17 21.96 -9.60 1.58
N ASP A 18 23.00 -8.79 1.38
CA ASP A 18 22.89 -7.54 0.62
C ASP A 18 22.59 -7.80 -0.85
N GLY A 19 21.55 -7.15 -1.36
CA GLY A 19 21.03 -7.30 -2.73
C GLY A 19 20.09 -8.49 -2.94
N GLU A 20 19.80 -9.26 -1.89
CA GLU A 20 18.94 -10.44 -1.97
C GLU A 20 17.46 -10.07 -1.85
N VAL A 21 16.63 -10.74 -2.65
CA VAL A 21 15.17 -10.76 -2.50
C VAL A 21 14.77 -12.15 -2.09
N ILE A 22 14.17 -12.29 -0.92
CA ILE A 22 13.72 -13.59 -0.42
C ILE A 22 12.21 -13.71 -0.46
N ASP A 23 11.74 -14.91 -0.75
CA ASP A 23 10.34 -15.27 -0.65
C ASP A 23 9.97 -15.51 0.82
N ILE A 24 9.11 -14.65 1.37
CA ILE A 24 8.58 -14.77 2.73
C ILE A 24 7.15 -15.33 2.75
N GLY A 25 6.70 -15.82 1.61
CA GLY A 25 5.37 -16.35 1.36
C GLY A 25 4.69 -15.72 0.14
N GLY A 26 5.39 -14.86 -0.61
CA GLY A 26 4.87 -14.20 -1.81
C GLY A 26 4.45 -15.19 -2.89
N SER A 27 5.23 -16.27 -3.09
CA SER A 27 4.89 -17.34 -4.03
C SER A 27 3.67 -18.16 -3.62
N SER A 28 3.34 -18.16 -2.33
CA SER A 28 2.18 -18.85 -1.76
C SER A 28 0.99 -17.94 -1.50
N ILE A 29 1.09 -16.65 -1.86
CA ILE A 29 -0.09 -15.77 -1.91
C ILE A 29 -1.02 -16.38 -2.95
N ASN A 30 -1.69 -17.40 -2.48
CA ASN A 30 -2.67 -18.12 -3.23
C ASN A 30 -3.83 -17.16 -3.38
N LEU A 31 -4.25 -16.93 -4.61
CA LEU A 31 -5.45 -16.15 -4.92
C LEU A 31 -6.74 -16.81 -4.39
N THR A 32 -6.63 -17.79 -3.48
CA THR A 32 -7.77 -18.41 -2.81
C THR A 32 -8.62 -17.38 -2.07
N PHE A 33 -8.01 -16.34 -1.49
CA PHE A 33 -8.78 -15.25 -0.90
C PHE A 33 -9.59 -14.47 -1.96
N VAL A 34 -9.09 -14.36 -3.20
CA VAL A 34 -9.83 -13.78 -4.32
C VAL A 34 -11.04 -14.66 -4.64
N ASP A 35 -10.87 -15.97 -4.64
CA ASP A 35 -11.96 -16.93 -4.86
C ASP A 35 -13.02 -16.89 -3.76
N ASP A 36 -12.65 -16.51 -2.53
CA ASP A 36 -13.59 -16.31 -1.43
C ASP A 36 -14.28 -14.94 -1.46
N GLN A 37 -13.56 -13.89 -1.89
CA GLN A 37 -14.07 -12.52 -1.87
C GLN A 37 -14.88 -12.18 -3.12
N LEU A 38 -14.44 -12.63 -4.29
CA LEU A 38 -15.02 -12.25 -5.57
C LEU A 38 -16.50 -12.65 -5.71
N PRO A 39 -16.94 -13.87 -5.30
CA PRO A 39 -18.36 -14.21 -5.29
C PRO A 39 -19.18 -13.28 -4.40
N LYS A 40 -18.67 -12.91 -3.23
CA LYS A 40 -19.35 -11.99 -2.31
C LYS A 40 -19.48 -10.60 -2.92
N ALA A 41 -18.42 -10.12 -3.59
CA ALA A 41 -18.42 -8.83 -4.28
C ALA A 41 -19.45 -8.79 -5.41
N PHE A 42 -19.52 -9.81 -6.27
CA PHE A 42 -20.54 -9.90 -7.33
C PHE A 42 -21.99 -10.03 -6.80
N LEU A 43 -22.15 -10.53 -5.57
CA LEU A 43 -23.44 -10.56 -4.88
C LEU A 43 -23.76 -9.28 -4.06
N GLY A 44 -22.89 -8.25 -4.15
CA GLY A 44 -23.04 -7.00 -3.39
C GLY A 44 -22.81 -7.15 -1.88
N ARG A 45 -22.09 -8.18 -1.44
CA ARG A 45 -21.85 -8.51 -0.02
C ARG A 45 -20.43 -8.24 0.45
N GLY A 46 -19.62 -7.58 -0.36
CA GLY A 46 -18.22 -7.26 -0.05
C GLY A 46 -17.58 -6.38 -1.11
N ASP A 47 -16.34 -5.97 -0.84
CA ASP A 47 -15.54 -5.20 -1.79
C ASP A 47 -14.82 -6.11 -2.79
N PHE A 48 -14.60 -5.61 -4.00
CA PHE A 48 -13.78 -6.29 -4.99
C PHE A 48 -12.30 -6.27 -4.57
N PRO A 49 -11.59 -7.42 -4.70
CA PRO A 49 -10.19 -7.51 -4.28
C PRO A 49 -9.29 -6.62 -5.13
N LYS A 50 -8.63 -5.64 -4.49
CA LYS A 50 -7.69 -4.71 -5.14
C LYS A 50 -6.39 -5.39 -5.56
N GLU A 51 -6.05 -6.48 -4.91
CA GLU A 51 -4.84 -7.26 -5.17
C GLU A 51 -4.78 -7.74 -6.63
N VAL A 52 -5.93 -8.05 -7.23
CA VAL A 52 -6.04 -8.39 -8.66
C VAL A 52 -5.54 -7.25 -9.54
N ALA A 53 -5.78 -5.99 -9.18
CA ALA A 53 -5.30 -4.84 -9.93
C ALA A 53 -3.77 -4.74 -9.91
N TYR A 54 -3.16 -4.99 -8.75
CA TYR A 54 -1.71 -4.87 -8.58
C TYR A 54 -0.95 -6.07 -9.16
N THR A 55 -1.50 -7.28 -9.06
CA THR A 55 -0.87 -8.46 -9.69
C THR A 55 -0.91 -8.42 -11.21
N SER A 56 -1.96 -7.83 -11.80
CA SER A 56 -2.16 -7.76 -13.25
C SER A 56 -1.70 -6.46 -13.91
N GLY A 57 -1.49 -5.37 -13.14
CA GLY A 57 -1.34 -4.02 -13.68
C GLY A 57 -0.29 -3.14 -12.99
N MET A 58 0.68 -3.70 -12.27
CA MET A 58 1.66 -2.92 -11.51
C MET A 58 2.43 -1.90 -12.39
N GLU A 59 2.80 -2.26 -13.61
CA GLU A 59 3.49 -1.34 -14.53
C GLU A 59 2.65 -0.09 -14.85
N LYS A 60 1.33 -0.29 -15.02
CA LYS A 60 0.39 0.81 -15.26
C LYS A 60 0.18 1.66 -14.01
N TRP A 61 0.16 1.01 -12.85
CA TRP A 61 0.11 1.72 -11.57
C TRP A 61 1.32 2.64 -11.37
N ASN A 62 2.52 2.17 -11.69
CA ASN A 62 3.73 2.99 -11.62
C ASN A 62 3.63 4.25 -12.51
N ALA A 63 3.08 4.10 -13.73
CA ALA A 63 2.87 5.23 -14.62
C ALA A 63 1.86 6.26 -14.08
N ILE A 64 0.84 5.81 -13.33
CA ILE A 64 -0.10 6.69 -12.62
C ILE A 64 0.62 7.39 -11.47
N ALA A 65 1.33 6.63 -10.64
CA ALA A 65 2.02 7.14 -9.46
C ALA A 65 3.03 8.23 -9.82
N ASP A 66 3.81 8.04 -10.88
CA ASP A 66 4.84 8.99 -11.34
C ASP A 66 4.26 10.35 -11.77
N LYS A 67 3.01 10.40 -12.22
CA LYS A 67 2.32 11.62 -12.65
C LYS A 67 1.39 12.22 -11.60
N SER A 68 1.17 11.51 -10.50
CA SER A 68 0.21 11.92 -9.46
C SER A 68 0.76 13.07 -8.61
N TYR A 69 -0.07 14.08 -8.35
CA TYR A 69 0.21 15.10 -7.34
C TYR A 69 0.49 14.49 -5.97
N GLN A 70 -0.18 13.38 -5.63
CA GLN A 70 0.04 12.68 -4.35
C GLN A 70 1.49 12.26 -4.20
N THR A 71 2.12 11.77 -5.25
CA THR A 71 3.53 11.38 -5.22
C THR A 71 4.47 12.57 -5.11
N SER A 72 4.24 13.62 -5.90
CA SER A 72 5.10 14.83 -5.87
C SER A 72 5.00 15.57 -4.55
N ASP A 73 3.80 15.72 -4.01
CA ASP A 73 3.55 16.43 -2.77
C ASP A 73 4.07 15.63 -1.55
N GLU A 74 3.83 14.32 -1.53
CA GLU A 74 4.39 13.47 -0.49
C GLU A 74 5.93 13.49 -0.49
N MET A 75 6.54 13.44 -1.68
CA MET A 75 8.00 13.56 -1.81
C MET A 75 8.52 14.92 -1.33
N ALA A 76 7.79 16.00 -1.58
CA ALA A 76 8.16 17.32 -1.07
C ALA A 76 8.14 17.36 0.47
N ILE A 77 7.09 16.80 1.09
CA ILE A 77 6.99 16.69 2.55
C ILE A 77 8.13 15.82 3.10
N ILE A 78 8.40 14.65 2.50
CA ILE A 78 9.49 13.76 2.93
C ILE A 78 10.82 14.49 2.92
N LYS A 79 11.15 15.18 1.82
CA LYS A 79 12.41 15.95 1.72
C LYS A 79 12.54 17.04 2.79
N ALA A 80 11.43 17.67 3.17
CA ALA A 80 11.41 18.69 4.20
C ALA A 80 11.55 18.11 5.62
N THR A 81 11.08 16.88 5.86
CA THR A 81 10.94 16.31 7.20
C THR A 81 11.95 15.17 7.52
N ALA A 82 12.57 14.56 6.51
CA ALA A 82 13.46 13.41 6.69
C ALA A 82 14.59 13.67 7.70
N LYS A 83 15.17 14.86 7.69
CA LYS A 83 16.22 15.26 8.66
C LYS A 83 15.72 15.17 10.10
N GLN A 84 14.56 15.74 10.39
CA GLN A 84 13.92 15.71 11.73
C GLN A 84 13.63 14.28 12.18
N VAL A 85 13.15 13.42 11.26
CA VAL A 85 12.85 12.01 11.55
C VAL A 85 14.14 11.26 11.87
N VAL A 86 15.18 11.37 11.02
CA VAL A 86 16.45 10.65 11.20
C VAL A 86 17.22 11.11 12.43
N GLN A 87 17.08 12.38 12.85
CA GLN A 87 17.67 12.87 14.11
C GLN A 87 17.19 12.10 15.33
N GLN A 88 15.95 11.61 15.32
CA GLN A 88 15.36 10.83 16.43
C GLN A 88 15.79 9.36 16.43
N LEU A 89 16.50 8.88 15.39
CA LEU A 89 16.85 7.49 15.20
C LEU A 89 18.35 7.24 15.42
N LYS A 90 18.69 6.03 15.85
CA LYS A 90 20.07 5.61 16.12
C LYS A 90 20.74 5.07 14.86
N SER A 91 22.08 5.05 14.85
CA SER A 91 22.84 4.29 13.86
C SER A 91 22.48 2.80 13.91
N GLY A 92 22.46 2.15 12.74
CA GLY A 92 22.04 0.75 12.61
C GLY A 92 20.51 0.56 12.50
N THR A 93 19.75 1.64 12.30
CA THR A 93 18.29 1.57 12.09
C THR A 93 17.96 0.82 10.80
N HIS A 94 16.94 -0.02 10.86
CA HIS A 94 16.33 -0.66 9.68
C HIS A 94 15.19 0.21 9.15
N ILE A 95 15.31 0.67 7.92
CA ILE A 95 14.25 1.37 7.17
C ILE A 95 13.43 0.29 6.48
N ILE A 96 12.19 0.08 6.92
CA ILE A 96 11.30 -0.97 6.41
C ILE A 96 10.20 -0.29 5.60
N ASP A 97 10.29 -0.42 4.27
CA ASP A 97 9.40 0.22 3.30
C ASP A 97 8.28 -0.75 2.90
N LEU A 98 7.07 -0.46 3.36
CA LEU A 98 5.89 -1.31 3.23
C LEU A 98 5.12 -0.96 1.96
N GLY A 99 5.10 -1.87 0.99
CA GLY A 99 4.56 -1.61 -0.34
C GLY A 99 5.48 -0.70 -1.15
N ALA A 100 6.77 -1.04 -1.16
CA ALA A 100 7.83 -0.23 -1.75
C ALA A 100 7.65 0.01 -3.25
N ALA A 101 7.07 -0.95 -3.99
CA ALA A 101 6.93 -0.90 -5.46
C ALA A 101 8.23 -0.42 -6.14
N ASN A 102 8.16 0.62 -6.96
CA ASN A 102 9.32 1.31 -7.58
C ASN A 102 9.59 2.67 -6.95
N SER A 103 9.07 2.93 -5.75
CA SER A 103 9.08 4.24 -5.12
C SER A 103 10.49 4.70 -4.73
N LYS A 104 10.80 5.98 -5.00
CA LYS A 104 12.01 6.66 -4.50
C LYS A 104 11.81 7.36 -3.16
N LYS A 105 10.66 7.17 -2.53
CA LYS A 105 10.28 7.91 -1.31
C LYS A 105 11.14 7.56 -0.10
N PHE A 106 11.81 6.41 -0.10
CA PHE A 106 12.79 6.03 0.94
C PHE A 106 14.12 6.77 0.82
N GLU A 107 14.50 7.21 -0.39
CA GLU A 107 15.83 7.79 -0.66
C GLU A 107 16.20 8.97 0.24
N PRO A 108 15.30 9.96 0.51
CA PRO A 108 15.66 11.07 1.40
C PRO A 108 16.00 10.62 2.82
N TYR A 109 15.39 9.56 3.34
CA TYR A 109 15.74 9.04 4.65
C TYR A 109 17.12 8.40 4.64
N VAL A 110 17.47 7.59 3.63
CA VAL A 110 18.79 7.00 3.47
C VAL A 110 19.85 8.09 3.35
N HIS A 111 19.63 9.12 2.52
CA HIS A 111 20.52 10.28 2.40
C HIS A 111 20.75 10.99 3.75
N GLU A 112 19.69 11.16 4.54
CA GLU A 112 19.82 11.78 5.87
C GLU A 112 20.61 10.92 6.87
N PHE A 113 20.43 9.59 6.86
CA PHE A 113 21.27 8.68 7.64
C PHE A 113 22.75 8.86 7.28
N MET A 114 23.07 8.83 5.99
CA MET A 114 24.45 9.00 5.50
C MET A 114 25.01 10.40 5.87
N SER A 115 24.22 11.46 5.68
CA SER A 115 24.65 12.84 5.97
C SER A 115 24.93 13.08 7.46
N GLN A 116 24.23 12.34 8.34
CA GLN A 116 24.43 12.39 9.79
C GLN A 116 25.49 11.39 10.29
N GLY A 117 26.20 10.70 9.37
CA GLY A 117 27.19 9.68 9.71
C GLY A 117 26.61 8.46 10.42
N LYS A 118 25.34 8.15 10.20
CA LYS A 118 24.64 7.00 10.77
C LYS A 118 24.53 5.88 9.74
N GLU A 119 24.74 4.66 10.17
CA GLU A 119 24.46 3.48 9.36
C GLU A 119 22.96 3.17 9.33
N CYS A 120 22.49 2.60 8.22
CA CYS A 120 21.14 2.06 8.10
C CYS A 120 21.13 0.82 7.19
N VAL A 121 20.05 0.05 7.29
CA VAL A 121 19.71 -1.06 6.38
C VAL A 121 18.39 -0.73 5.71
N TYR A 122 18.32 -0.81 4.40
CA TYR A 122 17.08 -0.65 3.66
C TYR A 122 16.42 -2.00 3.41
N VAL A 123 15.16 -2.14 3.78
CA VAL A 123 14.34 -3.35 3.67
C VAL A 123 13.06 -3.00 2.91
N ALA A 124 12.95 -3.41 1.66
CA ALA A 124 11.75 -3.24 0.87
C ALA A 124 10.84 -4.47 0.99
N LEU A 125 9.55 -4.27 1.23
CA LEU A 125 8.54 -5.32 1.26
C LEU A 125 7.48 -5.03 0.21
N ASP A 126 7.20 -6.00 -0.66
CA ASP A 126 6.18 -5.85 -1.71
C ASP A 126 5.60 -7.20 -2.14
N LEU A 127 4.39 -7.15 -2.73
CA LEU A 127 3.70 -8.30 -3.32
C LEU A 127 4.23 -8.67 -4.71
N SER A 128 4.83 -7.71 -5.43
CA SER A 128 5.34 -7.90 -6.79
C SER A 128 6.81 -8.29 -6.76
N HIS A 129 7.11 -9.57 -6.98
CA HIS A 129 8.49 -10.08 -7.05
C HIS A 129 9.33 -9.34 -8.10
N ALA A 130 8.81 -9.19 -9.31
CA ALA A 130 9.53 -8.56 -10.42
C ALA A 130 9.90 -7.10 -10.11
N SER A 131 8.92 -6.32 -9.60
CA SER A 131 9.16 -4.93 -9.19
C SER A 131 10.17 -4.84 -8.05
N LEU A 132 10.10 -5.76 -7.08
CA LEU A 132 10.98 -5.77 -5.92
C LEU A 132 12.43 -6.07 -6.30
N VAL A 133 12.67 -7.03 -7.20
CA VAL A 133 14.01 -7.36 -7.72
C VAL A 133 14.65 -6.16 -8.40
N GLU A 134 13.90 -5.50 -9.29
CA GLU A 134 14.38 -4.29 -9.98
C GLU A 134 14.64 -3.14 -8.98
N HIS A 135 13.73 -2.95 -8.02
CA HIS A 135 13.83 -1.92 -7.01
C HIS A 135 15.08 -2.07 -6.13
N ILE A 136 15.33 -3.28 -5.62
CA ILE A 136 16.52 -3.57 -4.80
C ILE A 136 17.81 -3.37 -5.58
N ALA A 137 17.85 -3.80 -6.85
CA ALA A 137 19.01 -3.56 -7.71
C ALA A 137 19.29 -2.06 -7.89
N LYS A 138 18.26 -1.24 -8.11
CA LYS A 138 18.36 0.23 -8.20
C LYS A 138 18.80 0.86 -6.88
N ALA A 139 18.19 0.47 -5.76
CA ALA A 139 18.52 0.98 -4.43
C ALA A 139 19.99 0.73 -4.11
N LYS A 140 20.49 -0.48 -4.36
CA LYS A 140 21.90 -0.85 -4.15
C LYS A 140 22.86 -0.07 -5.03
N ALA A 141 22.50 0.17 -6.30
CA ALA A 141 23.31 1.00 -7.20
C ALA A 141 23.35 2.47 -6.77
N THR A 142 22.24 2.99 -6.21
CA THR A 142 22.13 4.38 -5.75
C THR A 142 22.87 4.62 -4.43
N PHE A 143 22.86 3.63 -3.53
CA PHE A 143 23.42 3.72 -2.19
C PHE A 143 24.51 2.67 -1.94
N PRO A 144 25.68 2.76 -2.61
CA PRO A 144 26.78 1.84 -2.37
C PRO A 144 27.23 1.97 -0.90
N GLY A 145 27.29 0.83 -0.19
CA GLY A 145 27.61 0.78 1.24
C GLY A 145 26.41 0.72 2.18
N VAL A 146 25.19 0.93 1.67
CA VAL A 146 23.97 0.63 2.42
C VAL A 146 23.48 -0.78 2.04
N LYS A 147 23.26 -1.62 3.05
CA LYS A 147 22.67 -2.94 2.82
C LYS A 147 21.22 -2.77 2.37
N CYS A 148 20.88 -3.28 1.17
CA CYS A 148 19.54 -3.24 0.60
C CYS A 148 19.02 -4.65 0.42
N ILE A 149 17.84 -4.97 0.97
CA ILE A 149 17.23 -6.31 0.90
C ILE A 149 15.75 -6.22 0.56
N GLY A 150 15.23 -7.26 -0.12
CA GLY A 150 13.82 -7.38 -0.49
C GLY A 150 13.13 -8.53 0.24
N LEU A 151 11.90 -8.29 0.68
CA LEU A 151 11.01 -9.27 1.26
C LEU A 151 9.79 -9.42 0.35
N TRP A 152 9.68 -10.53 -0.36
CA TRP A 152 8.55 -10.80 -1.24
C TRP A 152 7.42 -11.47 -0.49
N GLY A 153 6.34 -10.73 -0.21
CA GLY A 153 5.18 -11.22 0.53
C GLY A 153 4.26 -10.11 1.01
N SER A 154 3.27 -10.48 1.82
CA SER A 154 2.34 -9.53 2.48
C SER A 154 2.95 -8.92 3.73
N PHE A 155 2.27 -7.91 4.30
CA PHE A 155 2.69 -7.27 5.55
C PHE A 155 2.69 -8.27 6.71
N GLU A 156 1.67 -9.12 6.81
CA GLU A 156 1.54 -10.16 7.84
C GLU A 156 2.69 -11.19 7.74
N GLN A 157 3.12 -11.54 6.51
CA GLN A 157 4.25 -12.43 6.29
C GLN A 157 5.59 -11.78 6.67
N GLY A 158 5.65 -10.44 6.70
CA GLY A 158 6.82 -9.65 7.12
C GLY A 158 7.13 -9.76 8.62
N ASP A 159 6.18 -10.13 9.45
CA ASP A 159 6.30 -10.16 10.93
C ASP A 159 7.53 -10.89 11.46
N ILE A 160 7.87 -12.04 10.88
CA ILE A 160 9.05 -12.83 11.27
C ILE A 160 10.33 -11.97 11.16
N TYR A 161 10.42 -11.14 10.14
CA TYR A 161 11.57 -10.28 9.88
C TYR A 161 11.58 -9.05 10.77
N PHE A 162 10.42 -8.47 11.05
CA PHE A 162 10.29 -7.35 11.99
C PHE A 162 10.71 -7.77 13.40
N ASN A 163 10.39 -8.99 13.80
CA ASN A 163 10.82 -9.55 15.08
C ASN A 163 12.33 -9.80 15.15
N LYS A 164 12.97 -10.24 14.06
CA LYS A 164 14.43 -10.45 13.99
C LYS A 164 15.24 -9.17 14.12
N THR A 165 14.67 -8.02 13.77
CA THR A 165 15.32 -6.71 13.86
C THR A 165 15.04 -5.98 15.18
N ARG A 166 14.25 -6.58 16.09
CA ARG A 166 13.83 -5.96 17.37
C ARG A 166 14.94 -5.37 18.24
N PRO A 167 16.16 -5.91 18.30
CA PRO A 167 17.24 -5.28 19.06
C PRO A 167 17.70 -3.93 18.51
N THR A 168 17.44 -3.64 17.25
CA THR A 168 17.78 -2.38 16.57
C THR A 168 16.53 -1.51 16.39
N ALA A 169 16.71 -0.18 16.30
CA ALA A 169 15.61 0.72 15.97
C ALA A 169 15.08 0.44 14.53
N ARG A 170 13.80 0.63 14.32
CA ARG A 170 13.17 0.49 13.00
C ARG A 170 12.45 1.77 12.62
N LEU A 171 12.58 2.13 11.35
CA LEU A 171 11.79 3.15 10.69
C LEU A 171 10.86 2.47 9.69
N PHE A 172 9.61 2.30 10.06
CA PHE A 172 8.58 1.80 9.14
C PHE A 172 8.10 2.94 8.26
N LEU A 173 8.01 2.68 6.95
CA LEU A 173 7.45 3.61 5.96
C LEU A 173 6.19 2.97 5.37
N SER A 174 5.05 3.62 5.53
CA SER A 174 3.80 3.28 4.83
C SER A 174 3.34 4.49 4.04
N LEU A 175 3.87 4.62 2.85
CA LEU A 175 3.74 5.80 1.99
C LEU A 175 2.74 5.55 0.85
N GLY A 176 2.30 6.61 0.16
CA GLY A 176 1.35 6.48 -0.94
C GLY A 176 -0.10 6.22 -0.52
N SER A 177 -0.50 6.69 0.66
CA SER A 177 -1.86 6.56 1.17
C SER A 177 -2.34 5.11 1.28
N ILE A 178 -1.52 4.23 1.88
CA ILE A 178 -1.86 2.81 2.06
C ILE A 178 -2.48 2.55 3.44
N PHE A 179 -1.87 3.09 4.50
CA PHE A 179 -2.15 2.70 5.89
C PHE A 179 -3.60 2.94 6.31
N TYR A 180 -4.11 4.15 6.07
CA TYR A 180 -5.48 4.55 6.42
C TYR A 180 -6.48 4.41 5.25
N ASN A 181 -6.06 3.84 4.12
CA ASN A 181 -6.92 3.62 2.96
C ASN A 181 -7.79 2.36 3.14
N ALA A 182 -8.67 2.41 4.11
CA ALA A 182 -9.56 1.31 4.50
C ALA A 182 -10.74 1.84 5.32
N PRO A 183 -11.82 1.04 5.53
CA PRO A 183 -12.85 1.32 6.54
C PRO A 183 -12.23 1.52 7.93
N ASP A 184 -12.94 2.23 8.83
CA ASP A 184 -12.44 2.62 10.15
C ASP A 184 -11.98 1.42 10.99
N SER A 185 -12.76 0.33 11.00
CA SER A 185 -12.38 -0.88 11.73
C SER A 185 -11.04 -1.44 11.26
N MET A 186 -10.85 -1.55 9.94
CA MET A 186 -9.62 -2.09 9.37
C MET A 186 -8.43 -1.13 9.57
N ALA A 187 -8.64 0.19 9.47
CA ALA A 187 -7.59 1.18 9.77
C ALA A 187 -7.16 1.11 11.25
N LYS A 188 -8.12 0.93 12.16
CA LYS A 188 -7.88 0.72 13.59
C LYS A 188 -7.14 -0.59 13.87
N ASP A 189 -7.55 -1.70 13.21
CA ASP A 189 -6.88 -2.99 13.35
C ASP A 189 -5.40 -2.90 12.93
N ARG A 190 -5.08 -2.17 11.86
CA ARG A 190 -3.69 -1.90 11.46
C ARG A 190 -2.92 -1.11 12.53
N CYS A 191 -3.54 -0.12 13.16
CA CYS A 191 -2.91 0.60 14.27
C CYS A 191 -2.63 -0.34 15.46
N VAL A 192 -3.55 -1.22 15.80
CA VAL A 192 -3.38 -2.23 16.86
C VAL A 192 -2.22 -3.17 16.51
N GLU A 193 -2.17 -3.67 15.29
CA GLU A 193 -1.11 -4.55 14.80
C GLU A 193 0.27 -3.87 14.92
N PHE A 194 0.41 -2.64 14.40
CA PHE A 194 1.66 -1.90 14.50
C PHE A 194 2.07 -1.62 15.96
N LYS A 195 1.10 -1.32 16.84
CA LYS A 195 1.38 -1.18 18.27
C LYS A 195 2.00 -2.43 18.88
N LEU A 196 1.56 -3.62 18.46
CA LEU A 196 2.11 -4.90 18.94
C LEU A 196 3.55 -5.14 18.45
N HIS A 197 3.89 -4.64 17.27
CA HIS A 197 5.21 -4.84 16.67
C HIS A 197 6.22 -3.76 17.04
N MET A 198 5.78 -2.54 17.32
CA MET A 198 6.65 -1.40 17.62
C MET A 198 7.21 -1.44 19.04
N THR A 199 8.43 -0.96 19.18
CA THR A 199 9.08 -0.66 20.45
C THR A 199 9.22 0.86 20.64
N PRO A 200 9.54 1.37 21.83
CA PRO A 200 9.70 2.82 22.06
C PRO A 200 10.76 3.51 21.18
N VAL A 201 11.72 2.75 20.64
CA VAL A 201 12.76 3.29 19.76
C VAL A 201 12.37 3.28 18.28
N ASP A 202 11.27 2.64 17.92
CA ASP A 202 10.77 2.58 16.55
C ASP A 202 9.96 3.81 16.18
N ARG A 203 9.87 4.07 14.88
CA ARG A 203 9.03 5.12 14.31
C ARG A 203 8.30 4.55 13.10
N LEU A 204 7.04 4.95 12.92
CA LEU A 204 6.26 4.67 11.73
C LEU A 204 5.91 6.00 11.05
N ILE A 205 6.30 6.14 9.80
CA ILE A 205 5.92 7.26 8.94
C ILE A 205 4.77 6.81 8.04
N VAL A 206 3.71 7.59 8.05
CA VAL A 206 2.53 7.34 7.21
C VAL A 206 2.27 8.55 6.33
N GLY A 207 2.17 8.32 5.03
CA GLY A 207 1.64 9.31 4.09
C GLY A 207 0.16 9.05 3.83
N GLN A 208 -0.67 10.08 3.87
CA GLN A 208 -2.10 9.97 3.60
C GLN A 208 -2.64 11.21 2.91
N ASP A 209 -3.35 10.98 1.80
CA ASP A 209 -4.11 12.03 1.12
C ASP A 209 -5.47 12.23 1.81
N GLY A 210 -5.85 13.48 1.99
CA GLY A 210 -7.07 13.88 2.69
C GLY A 210 -8.04 14.66 1.80
N PRO A 211 -9.30 14.74 2.18
CA PRO A 211 -10.26 15.60 1.51
C PRO A 211 -9.99 17.05 1.88
N THR A 212 -10.00 17.90 0.90
CA THR A 212 -9.95 19.34 1.11
C THR A 212 -10.78 20.05 0.04
N GLY A 213 -11.43 21.11 0.35
CA GLY A 213 -12.36 21.94 -0.41
C GLY A 213 -12.17 22.00 -1.94
N ALA A 214 -11.37 22.92 -2.45
CA ALA A 214 -11.03 23.05 -3.87
C ALA A 214 -10.25 21.82 -4.41
N GLU A 215 -9.61 21.07 -3.56
CA GLU A 215 -8.79 19.90 -3.86
C GLU A 215 -9.64 18.64 -4.16
N ALA A 216 -10.94 18.65 -3.83
CA ALA A 216 -11.85 17.62 -4.26
C ALA A 216 -11.87 17.48 -5.80
N SER A 217 -11.77 18.62 -6.53
CA SER A 217 -11.66 18.63 -7.99
C SER A 217 -10.32 18.07 -8.47
N GLN A 218 -9.22 18.35 -7.77
CA GLN A 218 -7.90 17.81 -8.06
C GLN A 218 -7.86 16.30 -7.81
N THR A 219 -8.40 15.83 -6.69
CA THR A 219 -8.56 14.41 -6.42
C THR A 219 -9.35 13.72 -7.51
N HIS A 220 -10.52 14.28 -7.89
CA HIS A 220 -11.34 13.71 -8.95
C HIS A 220 -10.60 13.67 -10.30
N ALA A 221 -9.90 14.74 -10.68
CA ALA A 221 -9.13 14.80 -11.91
C ALA A 221 -8.00 13.77 -11.94
N ALA A 222 -7.35 13.49 -10.82
CA ALA A 222 -6.28 12.49 -10.73
C ALA A 222 -6.74 11.06 -11.05
N TYR A 223 -8.02 10.75 -10.88
CA TYR A 223 -8.60 9.45 -11.22
C TYR A 223 -9.26 9.40 -12.62
N ASN A 224 -9.30 10.52 -13.35
CA ASN A 224 -9.86 10.62 -14.71
C ASN A 224 -8.76 10.87 -15.76
N THR A 225 -7.80 9.94 -15.84
CA THR A 225 -6.68 10.01 -16.78
C THR A 225 -6.65 8.77 -17.68
N VAL A 226 -6.01 8.88 -18.82
CA VAL A 226 -5.84 7.74 -19.75
C VAL A 226 -5.03 6.59 -19.12
N GLU A 227 -4.11 6.92 -18.22
CA GLU A 227 -3.35 5.94 -17.47
C GLU A 227 -4.24 5.16 -16.49
N TYR A 228 -5.16 5.87 -15.83
CA TYR A 228 -6.15 5.24 -14.95
C TYR A 228 -7.11 4.34 -15.73
N ASP A 229 -7.61 4.78 -16.87
CA ASP A 229 -8.46 3.96 -17.74
C ASP A 229 -7.75 2.68 -18.17
N ALA A 230 -6.47 2.78 -18.55
CA ALA A 230 -5.67 1.62 -18.94
C ALA A 230 -5.43 0.65 -17.78
N PHE A 231 -5.16 1.18 -16.59
CA PHE A 231 -4.99 0.39 -15.36
C PHE A 231 -6.31 -0.29 -14.98
N PHE A 232 -7.40 0.46 -14.94
CA PHE A 232 -8.71 -0.05 -14.53
C PHE A 232 -9.26 -1.09 -15.52
N THR A 233 -9.03 -0.91 -16.83
CA THR A 233 -9.34 -1.92 -17.85
C THR A 233 -8.61 -3.23 -17.57
N THR A 234 -7.32 -3.17 -17.17
CA THR A 234 -6.55 -4.37 -16.82
C THR A 234 -7.07 -5.03 -15.53
N TYR A 235 -7.48 -4.23 -14.56
CA TYR A 235 -8.14 -4.71 -13.35
C TYR A 235 -9.44 -5.45 -13.65
N LEU A 236 -10.31 -4.86 -14.47
CA LEU A 236 -11.56 -5.51 -14.88
C LEU A 236 -11.31 -6.80 -15.65
N GLN A 237 -10.30 -6.84 -16.53
CA GLN A 237 -9.91 -8.08 -17.21
C GLN A 237 -9.47 -9.15 -16.20
N GLY A 238 -8.63 -8.80 -15.24
CA GLY A 238 -8.21 -9.73 -14.19
C GLY A 238 -9.39 -10.27 -13.37
N LEU A 239 -10.35 -9.43 -13.00
CA LEU A 239 -11.56 -9.87 -12.31
C LEU A 239 -12.42 -10.81 -13.17
N GLN A 240 -12.57 -10.52 -14.47
CA GLN A 240 -13.27 -11.38 -15.41
C GLN A 240 -12.61 -12.76 -15.55
N ASP A 241 -11.29 -12.78 -15.68
CA ASP A 241 -10.51 -14.02 -15.81
C ASP A 241 -10.67 -14.89 -14.56
N HIS A 242 -10.56 -14.27 -13.36
CA HIS A 242 -10.79 -14.97 -12.09
C HIS A 242 -12.21 -15.49 -11.91
N ALA A 243 -13.20 -14.76 -12.41
CA ALA A 243 -14.61 -15.14 -12.31
C ALA A 243 -15.05 -16.14 -13.40
N GLY A 244 -14.20 -16.39 -14.40
CA GLY A 244 -14.56 -17.21 -15.56
C GLY A 244 -15.59 -16.53 -16.47
N ILE A 245 -15.56 -15.20 -16.59
CA ILE A 245 -16.38 -14.43 -17.53
C ILE A 245 -15.66 -14.46 -18.88
N VAL A 246 -16.19 -15.24 -19.82
CA VAL A 246 -15.56 -15.47 -21.13
C VAL A 246 -16.22 -14.62 -22.21
N GLY A 247 -15.44 -14.12 -23.17
CA GLY A 247 -15.92 -13.41 -24.36
C GLY A 247 -16.36 -11.96 -24.14
N ALA A 248 -16.24 -11.44 -22.93
CA ALA A 248 -16.56 -10.05 -22.59
C ALA A 248 -15.29 -9.17 -22.70
N ASN A 249 -15.31 -8.20 -23.60
CA ASN A 249 -14.23 -7.19 -23.67
C ASN A 249 -14.47 -6.17 -22.54
N PRO A 250 -13.51 -5.95 -21.59
CA PRO A 250 -13.69 -5.04 -20.47
C PRO A 250 -14.11 -3.61 -20.87
N LYS A 251 -13.63 -3.12 -21.99
CA LYS A 251 -13.96 -1.76 -22.49
C LYS A 251 -15.40 -1.58 -22.95
N THR A 252 -16.06 -2.65 -23.31
CA THR A 252 -17.45 -2.62 -23.81
C THR A 252 -18.42 -3.33 -22.87
N ALA A 253 -17.93 -4.24 -22.05
CA ALA A 253 -18.74 -4.96 -21.06
C ALA A 253 -19.12 -4.10 -19.85
N TRP A 254 -18.33 -3.08 -19.57
CA TRP A 254 -18.50 -2.21 -18.40
C TRP A 254 -18.50 -0.73 -18.80
N THR A 255 -19.36 0.04 -18.12
CA THR A 255 -19.28 1.48 -18.05
C THR A 255 -18.67 1.86 -16.71
N VAL A 256 -17.62 2.68 -16.72
CA VAL A 256 -16.87 3.07 -15.54
C VAL A 256 -17.01 4.56 -15.32
N GLU A 257 -17.50 4.96 -14.16
CA GLU A 257 -17.66 6.37 -13.78
C GLU A 257 -16.93 6.66 -12.45
N SER A 258 -16.02 7.61 -12.47
CA SER A 258 -15.33 8.10 -11.29
C SER A 258 -16.27 8.91 -10.40
N LYS A 259 -16.32 8.60 -9.13
CA LYS A 259 -17.18 9.26 -8.13
C LYS A 259 -16.36 9.70 -6.91
N LEU A 260 -16.75 10.82 -6.33
CA LEU A 260 -16.19 11.33 -5.07
C LEU A 260 -17.36 11.60 -4.12
N ASN A 261 -17.35 10.97 -2.95
CA ASN A 261 -18.35 11.18 -1.90
C ASN A 261 -17.65 11.46 -0.57
N LYS A 262 -17.77 12.70 -0.08
CA LYS A 262 -17.11 13.16 1.14
C LYS A 262 -15.60 12.84 1.11
N ALA A 263 -15.17 11.91 1.95
CA ALA A 263 -13.78 11.50 2.11
C ALA A 263 -13.46 10.17 1.41
N MET A 264 -14.17 9.82 0.35
CA MET A 264 -13.93 8.58 -0.38
C MET A 264 -14.09 8.79 -1.90
N HIS A 265 -13.07 8.40 -2.65
CA HIS A 265 -13.16 8.23 -4.10
C HIS A 265 -13.44 6.75 -4.42
N TYR A 266 -14.26 6.49 -5.44
CA TYR A 266 -14.57 5.15 -5.93
C TYR A 266 -15.03 5.20 -7.39
N PHE A 267 -15.16 4.04 -8.01
CA PHE A 267 -15.74 3.93 -9.35
C PHE A 267 -17.09 3.21 -9.26
N ASP A 268 -18.12 3.81 -9.86
CA ASP A 268 -19.35 3.08 -10.22
C ASP A 268 -19.07 2.33 -11.52
N VAL A 269 -19.19 1.01 -11.47
CA VAL A 269 -18.93 0.10 -12.59
C VAL A 269 -20.23 -0.61 -12.93
N THR A 270 -20.80 -0.25 -14.07
CA THR A 270 -22.09 -0.76 -14.55
C THR A 270 -21.89 -1.86 -15.58
N ALA A 271 -22.53 -3.00 -15.38
CA ALA A 271 -22.59 -4.08 -16.37
C ALA A 271 -23.46 -3.67 -17.56
N ASN A 272 -22.89 -3.56 -18.77
CA ASN A 272 -23.60 -3.10 -19.97
C ASN A 272 -24.50 -4.19 -20.57
N HIS A 273 -24.23 -5.45 -20.28
CA HIS A 273 -25.04 -6.61 -20.68
C HIS A 273 -24.95 -7.69 -19.60
N GLU A 274 -25.83 -8.67 -19.70
CA GLU A 274 -25.78 -9.82 -18.79
C GLU A 274 -24.49 -10.61 -18.95
N MET A 275 -23.86 -10.98 -17.85
CA MET A 275 -22.61 -11.75 -17.81
C MET A 275 -22.72 -12.90 -16.84
N GLN A 276 -22.16 -14.05 -17.22
CA GLN A 276 -22.10 -15.25 -16.38
C GLN A 276 -20.71 -15.43 -15.78
N CYS A 277 -20.62 -15.37 -14.46
CA CYS A 277 -19.43 -15.79 -13.71
C CYS A 277 -19.44 -17.32 -13.60
N THR A 278 -18.85 -18.01 -14.58
CA THR A 278 -18.99 -19.48 -14.69
C THR A 278 -18.31 -20.21 -13.54
N LYS A 279 -17.22 -19.67 -13.02
CA LYS A 279 -16.49 -20.28 -11.89
C LYS A 279 -17.31 -20.34 -10.61
N PHE A 280 -18.17 -19.34 -10.39
CA PHE A 280 -18.96 -19.21 -9.15
C PHE A 280 -20.46 -19.47 -9.34
N ASN A 281 -20.88 -19.76 -10.58
CA ASN A 281 -22.29 -19.91 -10.94
C ASN A 281 -23.14 -18.69 -10.54
N ILE A 282 -22.63 -17.48 -10.79
CA ILE A 282 -23.30 -16.21 -10.51
C ILE A 282 -23.65 -15.53 -11.83
N ASN A 283 -24.91 -15.12 -11.96
CA ASN A 283 -25.36 -14.27 -13.06
C ASN A 283 -25.32 -12.80 -12.65
N VAL A 284 -24.70 -11.96 -13.46
CA VAL A 284 -24.65 -10.50 -13.31
C VAL A 284 -25.59 -9.89 -14.34
N PRO A 285 -26.76 -9.40 -13.93
CA PRO A 285 -27.73 -8.79 -14.85
C PRO A 285 -27.17 -7.50 -15.48
N ALA A 286 -27.59 -7.19 -16.71
CA ALA A 286 -27.36 -5.89 -17.31
C ALA A 286 -27.90 -4.76 -16.42
N GLY A 287 -27.15 -3.66 -16.32
CA GLY A 287 -27.50 -2.53 -15.47
C GLY A 287 -27.10 -2.68 -14.00
N THR A 288 -26.52 -3.82 -13.57
CA THR A 288 -25.97 -3.96 -12.22
C THR A 288 -24.83 -3.00 -12.02
N VAL A 289 -24.86 -2.22 -10.94
CA VAL A 289 -23.82 -1.24 -10.56
C VAL A 289 -23.03 -1.75 -9.37
N PHE A 290 -21.71 -1.73 -9.49
CA PHE A 290 -20.79 -2.07 -8.41
C PHE A 290 -19.92 -0.87 -8.04
N GLN A 291 -19.74 -0.64 -6.74
CA GLN A 291 -18.75 0.33 -6.27
C GLN A 291 -17.40 -0.35 -6.11
N MET A 292 -16.44 0.03 -6.96
CA MET A 292 -15.14 -0.62 -7.01
C MET A 292 -14.01 0.33 -6.66
N PHE A 293 -12.89 -0.24 -6.24
CA PHE A 293 -11.61 0.44 -6.05
C PHE A 293 -11.70 1.67 -5.15
N LYS A 294 -12.35 1.54 -4.00
CA LYS A 294 -12.54 2.61 -3.02
C LYS A 294 -11.21 3.13 -2.52
N SER A 295 -11.02 4.46 -2.53
CA SER A 295 -9.84 5.16 -2.04
C SER A 295 -10.26 6.17 -0.97
N TRP A 296 -9.91 5.88 0.28
CA TRP A 296 -10.28 6.69 1.42
C TRP A 296 -9.40 7.93 1.51
N LYS A 297 -10.03 9.10 1.58
CA LYS A 297 -9.43 10.42 1.78
C LYS A 297 -9.79 10.89 3.18
N ARG A 298 -8.91 10.64 4.14
CA ARG A 298 -9.23 10.87 5.54
C ARG A 298 -8.91 12.27 6.00
N TYR A 299 -9.77 12.83 6.85
CA TYR A 299 -9.46 14.04 7.57
C TYR A 299 -8.35 13.80 8.61
N GLU A 300 -7.53 14.84 8.85
CA GLU A 300 -6.44 14.75 9.82
C GLU A 300 -6.95 14.39 11.22
N ALA A 301 -8.08 14.98 11.64
CA ALA A 301 -8.68 14.70 12.93
C ALA A 301 -9.08 13.22 13.10
N GLU A 302 -9.64 12.60 12.05
CA GLU A 302 -10.01 11.19 12.07
C GLU A 302 -8.79 10.28 12.21
N ILE A 303 -7.70 10.61 11.53
CA ILE A 303 -6.44 9.87 11.63
C ILE A 303 -5.87 9.95 13.03
N HIS A 304 -5.85 11.13 13.62
CA HIS A 304 -5.40 11.32 15.00
C HIS A 304 -6.29 10.55 15.99
N GLU A 305 -7.60 10.61 15.84
CA GLU A 305 -8.56 9.87 16.67
C GLU A 305 -8.32 8.37 16.62
N LEU A 306 -8.35 7.77 15.41
CA LEU A 306 -8.12 6.33 15.21
C LEU A 306 -6.79 5.84 15.81
N THR A 307 -5.74 6.65 15.70
CA THR A 307 -4.41 6.29 16.20
C THR A 307 -4.32 6.41 17.72
N ASN A 308 -4.86 7.50 18.28
CA ASN A 308 -4.83 7.74 19.73
C ASN A 308 -5.72 6.76 20.50
N GLU A 309 -6.87 6.35 19.93
CA GLU A 309 -7.78 5.37 20.54
C GLU A 309 -7.10 4.04 20.85
N VAL A 310 -6.12 3.62 20.07
CA VAL A 310 -5.36 2.40 20.32
C VAL A 310 -4.15 2.64 21.24
N GLY A 311 -3.91 3.89 21.69
CA GLY A 311 -2.81 4.24 22.59
C GLY A 311 -1.45 4.35 21.87
N LEU A 312 -1.44 4.73 20.60
CA LEU A 312 -0.27 5.22 19.89
C LEU A 312 -0.26 6.75 19.94
N ASN A 313 0.93 7.36 19.91
CA ASN A 313 1.09 8.80 19.76
C ASN A 313 1.32 9.14 18.28
N ILE A 314 0.65 10.17 17.80
CA ILE A 314 0.76 10.63 16.42
C ILE A 314 1.01 12.14 16.37
N GLU A 315 1.90 12.57 15.50
CA GLU A 315 2.11 13.97 15.14
C GLU A 315 2.06 14.17 13.63
N THR A 316 1.53 15.30 13.18
CA THR A 316 1.58 15.68 11.76
C THR A 316 2.95 16.31 11.49
N LEU A 317 3.79 15.64 10.69
CA LEU A 317 5.13 16.13 10.32
C LEU A 317 5.07 17.25 9.28
N GLY A 318 4.15 17.13 8.32
CA GLY A 318 4.03 18.09 7.23
C GLY A 318 2.74 17.93 6.44
N LYS A 319 2.39 19.03 5.75
CA LYS A 319 1.22 19.12 4.89
C LYS A 319 1.65 19.75 3.57
N ALA A 320 1.09 19.26 2.46
CA ALA A 320 1.23 19.93 1.18
C ALA A 320 0.46 21.27 1.19
N GLU A 321 0.99 22.27 0.49
CA GLU A 321 0.35 23.59 0.41
C GLU A 321 -0.93 23.60 -0.42
N ASN A 322 -0.95 22.77 -1.48
CA ASN A 322 -1.97 22.82 -2.52
C ASN A 322 -2.77 21.52 -2.65
N SER A 323 -2.65 20.59 -1.71
CA SER A 323 -3.39 19.33 -1.74
C SER A 323 -3.72 18.80 -0.34
N GLY A 324 -4.50 17.72 -0.28
CA GLY A 324 -4.81 17.01 0.95
C GLY A 324 -3.67 16.15 1.50
N MET A 325 -2.52 16.10 0.80
CA MET A 325 -1.42 15.22 1.17
C MET A 325 -0.78 15.64 2.48
N ARG A 326 -0.64 14.69 3.40
CA ARG A 326 -0.05 14.88 4.72
C ARG A 326 0.87 13.72 5.06
N GLN A 327 1.84 13.99 5.93
CA GLN A 327 2.70 12.96 6.50
C GLN A 327 2.61 13.00 8.03
N TYR A 328 2.58 11.81 8.63
CA TYR A 328 2.46 11.61 10.06
C TYR A 328 3.62 10.78 10.60
N LEU A 329 4.08 11.12 11.81
CA LEU A 329 4.97 10.29 12.61
C LEU A 329 4.16 9.62 13.73
N ILE A 330 4.24 8.32 13.80
CA ILE A 330 3.56 7.51 14.81
C ILE A 330 4.62 6.80 15.66
N LYS A 331 4.41 6.79 16.98
CA LYS A 331 5.26 6.09 17.95
C LYS A 331 4.41 5.48 19.07
N THR A 332 4.96 4.51 19.76
CA THR A 332 4.32 4.00 20.98
C THR A 332 4.25 5.11 22.05
N ALA A 333 3.22 5.09 22.88
CA ALA A 333 3.20 5.94 24.05
C ALA A 333 4.39 5.58 24.97
N GLU A 334 5.05 6.58 25.51
CA GLU A 334 6.03 6.37 26.56
C GLU A 334 5.27 5.87 27.80
N ASN A 335 5.70 4.74 28.37
CA ASN A 335 5.17 4.23 29.64
C ASN A 335 5.67 5.08 30.79
#